data_2548e1fe7c6628244578472ff0458834
#
_entry.id   2548e1fe7c6628244578472ff0458834
#
_cell.length_a   1.000
_cell.length_b   1.000
_cell.length_c   1.000
_cell.angle_alpha   90.00
_cell.angle_beta   90.00
_cell.angle_gamma   90.00
#
_symmetry.space_group_name_H-M   'P 1'
#
loop_
_entity.id
_entity.type
_entity.pdbx_description
1 polymer ?
#
loop_
_entity_poly.entity_id
_entity_poly.type
_entity_poly.pdbx_seq_one_letter_code
_entity_poly.pdbx_strand_id
1 'polypeptide(L)'
;MKLTIFGLTLSSSWGNGHATPYRAILRALHGLGHETSFYERDTEYYSKRRDLPSCDYSRLVVYSCWEDVRAAALSDAADSDVVIVGSYCPEGARISDELLGLERPLRVFYDLDTPITLKNLGSSDLDYLRRDQIPLFDLYLSFTGGAVLGELEDAWGARCARPLYGCVDPDVYVRVPARPDFTCDLSYMGTYAQDRQQKLDDLFLEPARQMQDSRFVLAGTLYPRDWNWPHNVKRFDHVAPHDHPAFYSSSRATLNITRGGMARTGYCPSGRFFEAAACGTSIISDWWHGLDSFFSSDEIFLAQNARDVLNVLQSREEDLASYARRARARTLDEHTGHRRALELLQHIEDAQRTSRQAEVNS
;
A
#
# COMPACT_ATOMS: atom_id res chain seq x y z
N MET A 1 -11.34 13.81 16.37
CA MET A 1 -11.01 12.57 17.08
C MET A 1 -9.51 12.49 17.31
N LYS A 2 -9.10 11.75 18.33
CA LYS A 2 -7.72 11.44 18.63
C LYS A 2 -7.45 9.96 18.33
N LEU A 3 -6.44 9.67 17.53
CA LEU A 3 -6.09 8.31 17.11
C LEU A 3 -4.65 7.98 17.53
N THR A 4 -4.44 6.84 18.16
CA THR A 4 -3.10 6.31 18.44
C THR A 4 -2.85 5.07 17.58
N ILE A 5 -1.74 5.07 16.84
CA ILE A 5 -1.42 4.07 15.82
C ILE A 5 -0.08 3.44 16.16
N PHE A 6 -0.04 2.11 16.15
CA PHE A 6 1.17 1.30 16.27
C PHE A 6 1.40 0.62 14.92
N GLY A 7 2.47 0.96 14.23
CA GLY A 7 2.69 0.50 12.87
C GLY A 7 4.15 0.16 12.56
N LEU A 8 4.37 -0.38 11.38
CA LEU A 8 5.69 -0.81 10.93
C LEU A 8 6.67 0.36 10.89
N THR A 9 6.34 1.40 10.12
CA THR A 9 7.15 2.61 9.98
C THR A 9 6.38 3.73 9.29
N LEU A 10 6.55 4.94 9.78
CA LEU A 10 6.16 6.19 9.16
C LEU A 10 7.39 6.95 8.67
N SER A 11 8.49 6.83 9.44
CA SER A 11 9.73 7.59 9.23
C SER A 11 10.51 7.15 7.99
N SER A 12 10.32 5.89 7.53
CA SER A 12 11.02 5.33 6.38
C SER A 12 10.07 4.63 5.42
N SER A 13 10.14 5.00 4.15
CA SER A 13 9.47 4.29 3.06
C SER A 13 10.39 3.30 2.33
N TRP A 14 11.58 3.08 2.85
CA TRP A 14 12.57 2.19 2.26
C TRP A 14 12.12 0.73 2.20
N GLY A 15 11.96 0.22 0.97
CA GLY A 15 11.67 -1.20 0.74
C GLY A 15 10.33 -1.70 1.27
N ASN A 16 9.42 -0.80 1.64
CA ASN A 16 8.07 -1.15 2.10
C ASN A 16 7.00 -0.27 1.45
N GLY A 17 5.79 -0.80 1.34
CA GLY A 17 4.62 -0.10 0.81
C GLY A 17 3.72 0.54 1.88
N HIS A 18 4.04 0.40 3.18
CA HIS A 18 3.17 0.83 4.28
C HIS A 18 3.27 2.33 4.56
N ALA A 19 4.47 2.91 4.45
CA ALA A 19 4.68 4.31 4.76
C ALA A 19 3.86 5.26 3.87
N THR A 20 3.74 4.96 2.58
CA THR A 20 2.99 5.80 1.62
C THR A 20 1.52 5.99 2.02
N PRO A 21 0.69 4.94 2.21
CA PRO A 21 -0.69 5.10 2.64
C PRO A 21 -0.81 5.70 4.04
N TYR A 22 0.03 5.32 5.01
CA TYR A 22 0.02 5.95 6.33
C TYR A 22 0.25 7.46 6.24
N ARG A 23 1.28 7.90 5.54
CA ARG A 23 1.60 9.33 5.39
C ARG A 23 0.44 10.11 4.75
N ALA A 24 -0.13 9.56 3.68
CA ALA A 24 -1.24 10.19 2.97
C ALA A 24 -2.50 10.29 3.83
N ILE A 25 -2.87 9.22 4.54
CA ILE A 25 -4.04 9.19 5.43
C ILE A 25 -3.85 10.11 6.62
N LEU A 26 -2.69 10.06 7.28
CA LEU A 26 -2.42 10.89 8.48
C LEU A 26 -2.39 12.38 8.15
N ARG A 27 -1.79 12.78 7.01
CA ARG A 27 -1.84 14.16 6.54
C ARG A 27 -3.27 14.62 6.28
N ALA A 28 -4.09 13.77 5.67
CA ALA A 28 -5.48 14.07 5.41
C ALA A 28 -6.30 14.18 6.72
N LEU A 29 -6.11 13.27 7.68
CA LEU A 29 -6.75 13.33 9.00
C LEU A 29 -6.39 14.63 9.74
N HIS A 30 -5.12 15.04 9.70
CA HIS A 30 -4.67 16.31 10.25
C HIS A 30 -5.38 17.50 9.60
N GLY A 31 -5.48 17.51 8.26
CA GLY A 31 -6.21 18.54 7.51
C GLY A 31 -7.71 18.58 7.83
N LEU A 32 -8.29 17.47 8.27
CA LEU A 32 -9.68 17.35 8.74
C LEU A 32 -9.84 17.69 10.25
N GLY A 33 -8.76 18.11 10.93
CA GLY A 33 -8.78 18.50 12.33
C GLY A 33 -8.73 17.34 13.34
N HIS A 34 -8.22 16.17 12.93
CA HIS A 34 -8.00 15.04 13.81
C HIS A 34 -6.55 15.02 14.30
N GLU A 35 -6.35 14.58 15.55
CA GLU A 35 -5.03 14.42 16.16
C GLU A 35 -4.58 12.96 16.02
N THR A 36 -3.33 12.77 15.60
CA THR A 36 -2.78 11.43 15.47
C THR A 36 -1.42 11.30 16.15
N SER A 37 -1.18 10.15 16.77
CA SER A 37 0.12 9.72 17.29
C SER A 37 0.51 8.41 16.62
N PHE A 38 1.71 8.35 16.04
CA PHE A 38 2.23 7.15 15.40
C PHE A 38 3.44 6.63 16.19
N TYR A 39 3.33 5.40 16.67
CA TYR A 39 4.38 4.69 17.40
C TYR A 39 5.10 3.75 16.44
N GLU A 40 6.40 3.95 16.30
CA GLU A 40 7.28 3.19 15.40
C GLU A 40 8.46 2.64 16.18
N ARG A 41 8.67 1.32 16.12
CA ARG A 41 9.89 0.73 16.68
C ARG A 41 11.09 1.03 15.78
N ASP A 42 12.16 1.54 16.38
CA ASP A 42 13.43 1.77 15.71
C ASP A 42 14.11 0.45 15.39
N THR A 43 14.09 0.06 14.13
CA THR A 43 14.77 -1.13 13.62
C THR A 43 15.99 -0.74 12.78
N GLU A 44 17.05 -1.52 12.84
CA GLU A 44 18.29 -1.24 12.08
C GLU A 44 18.03 -1.10 10.57
N TYR A 45 17.05 -1.83 10.04
CA TYR A 45 16.69 -1.80 8.63
C TYR A 45 16.20 -0.42 8.18
N TYR A 46 15.41 0.28 9.01
CA TYR A 46 14.83 1.58 8.71
C TYR A 46 15.63 2.76 9.24
N SER A 47 16.32 2.62 10.38
CA SER A 47 17.00 3.71 11.08
C SER A 47 17.99 4.48 10.22
N LYS A 48 18.71 3.77 9.33
CA LYS A 48 19.70 4.36 8.41
C LYS A 48 19.11 4.92 7.12
N ARG A 49 17.79 4.83 6.93
CA ARG A 49 17.10 5.11 5.66
C ARG A 49 15.81 5.90 5.87
N ARG A 50 15.78 6.75 6.88
CA ARG A 50 14.65 7.64 7.15
C ARG A 50 14.60 8.76 6.14
N ASP A 51 13.49 8.84 5.40
CA ASP A 51 13.17 9.90 4.46
C ASP A 51 12.15 10.89 5.03
N LEU A 52 11.58 10.61 6.22
CA LEU A 52 10.73 11.49 7.00
C LEU A 52 11.23 11.54 8.46
N PRO A 53 12.28 12.31 8.76
CA PRO A 53 12.87 12.35 10.11
C PRO A 53 12.01 13.08 11.15
N SER A 54 11.09 13.93 10.70
CA SER A 54 10.08 14.62 11.51
C SER A 54 8.75 14.69 10.77
N CYS A 55 7.66 14.78 11.51
CA CYS A 55 6.30 14.78 10.97
C CYS A 55 5.50 15.91 11.61
N ASP A 56 4.97 16.84 10.82
CA ASP A 56 4.19 18.00 11.25
C ASP A 56 2.68 17.74 11.30
N TYR A 57 2.23 16.64 10.70
CA TYR A 57 0.82 16.24 10.66
C TYR A 57 0.47 15.04 11.57
N SER A 58 1.44 14.51 12.30
CA SER A 58 1.25 13.43 13.28
C SER A 58 2.37 13.46 14.31
N ARG A 59 2.08 13.19 15.56
CA ARG A 59 3.13 13.00 16.57
C ARG A 59 3.83 11.67 16.34
N LEU A 60 5.02 11.69 15.75
CA LEU A 60 5.84 10.52 15.53
C LEU A 60 6.68 10.19 16.78
N VAL A 61 6.45 9.01 17.35
CA VAL A 61 7.19 8.46 18.49
C VAL A 61 8.01 7.27 18.03
N VAL A 62 9.32 7.46 17.90
CA VAL A 62 10.26 6.39 17.55
C VAL A 62 10.87 5.85 18.85
N TYR A 63 10.77 4.53 19.08
CA TYR A 63 11.24 3.88 20.30
C TYR A 63 12.09 2.65 20.00
N SER A 64 13.06 2.36 20.86
CA SER A 64 13.96 1.22 20.70
C SER A 64 13.43 -0.05 21.40
N CYS A 65 12.81 0.10 22.55
CA CYS A 65 12.27 -0.98 23.37
C CYS A 65 10.85 -0.64 23.81
N TRP A 66 9.93 -1.60 23.76
CA TRP A 66 8.54 -1.40 24.17
C TRP A 66 8.43 -0.97 25.64
N GLU A 67 9.25 -1.56 26.51
CA GLU A 67 9.26 -1.27 27.95
C GLU A 67 9.50 0.21 28.26
N ASP A 68 10.35 0.88 27.48
CA ASP A 68 10.72 2.28 27.69
C ASP A 68 9.56 3.24 27.38
N VAL A 69 8.71 2.89 26.42
CA VAL A 69 7.62 3.74 25.93
C VAL A 69 6.24 3.28 26.40
N ARG A 70 6.14 2.06 26.94
CA ARG A 70 4.90 1.35 27.27
C ARG A 70 3.92 2.19 28.09
N ALA A 71 4.36 2.77 29.20
CA ALA A 71 3.48 3.53 30.08
C ALA A 71 2.89 4.77 29.37
N ALA A 72 3.70 5.50 28.61
CA ALA A 72 3.25 6.65 27.84
C ALA A 72 2.34 6.24 26.68
N ALA A 73 2.69 5.15 25.97
CA ALA A 73 1.91 4.64 24.86
C ALA A 73 0.52 4.15 25.27
N LEU A 74 0.42 3.44 26.40
CA LEU A 74 -0.86 3.00 26.95
C LEU A 74 -1.69 4.18 27.50
N SER A 75 -1.06 5.20 28.08
CA SER A 75 -1.75 6.41 28.47
C SER A 75 -2.33 7.16 27.26
N ASP A 76 -1.56 7.30 26.17
CA ASP A 76 -2.04 7.91 24.94
C ASP A 76 -3.17 7.11 24.31
N ALA A 77 -3.03 5.79 24.28
CA ALA A 77 -4.05 4.89 23.77
C ALA A 77 -5.37 5.00 24.58
N ALA A 78 -5.29 4.99 25.91
CA ALA A 78 -6.46 5.12 26.78
C ALA A 78 -7.17 6.47 26.64
N ASP A 79 -6.43 7.54 26.30
CA ASP A 79 -6.98 8.88 26.06
C ASP A 79 -7.46 9.09 24.61
N SER A 80 -7.24 8.11 23.74
CA SER A 80 -7.67 8.18 22.33
C SER A 80 -9.12 7.73 22.14
N ASP A 81 -9.74 8.19 21.06
CA ASP A 81 -11.03 7.69 20.58
C ASP A 81 -10.88 6.34 19.86
N VAL A 82 -9.72 6.16 19.22
CA VAL A 82 -9.40 4.96 18.39
C VAL A 82 -7.95 4.57 18.61
N VAL A 83 -7.70 3.28 18.75
CA VAL A 83 -6.36 2.69 18.67
C VAL A 83 -6.26 1.76 17.47
N ILE A 84 -5.19 1.87 16.72
CA ILE A 84 -4.95 1.08 15.51
C ILE A 84 -3.63 0.33 15.64
N VAL A 85 -3.65 -0.99 15.46
CA VAL A 85 -2.44 -1.80 15.28
C VAL A 85 -2.35 -2.21 13.82
N GLY A 86 -1.25 -1.89 13.16
CA GLY A 86 -1.00 -2.23 11.77
C GLY A 86 -0.25 -3.55 11.61
N SER A 87 -0.47 -4.24 10.50
CA SER A 87 0.33 -5.41 10.15
C SER A 87 1.82 -5.07 10.10
N TYR A 88 2.67 -6.05 10.41
CA TYR A 88 4.13 -5.92 10.56
C TYR A 88 4.60 -4.94 11.65
N CYS A 89 3.71 -4.45 12.51
CA CYS A 89 4.14 -3.74 13.73
C CYS A 89 5.02 -4.67 14.56
N PRO A 90 6.29 -4.35 14.82
CA PRO A 90 7.14 -5.21 15.66
C PRO A 90 6.55 -5.37 17.07
N GLU A 91 6.50 -6.60 17.57
CA GLU A 91 5.83 -6.96 18.82
C GLU A 91 4.31 -6.61 18.85
N GLY A 92 3.70 -6.41 17.67
CA GLY A 92 2.30 -5.97 17.58
C GLY A 92 1.30 -6.90 18.25
N ALA A 93 1.53 -8.22 18.25
CA ALA A 93 0.69 -9.16 18.98
C ALA A 93 0.74 -8.94 20.49
N ARG A 94 1.93 -8.69 21.06
CA ARG A 94 2.12 -8.35 22.48
C ARG A 94 1.49 -7.00 22.83
N ILE A 95 1.71 -5.99 21.99
CA ILE A 95 1.10 -4.66 22.14
C ILE A 95 -0.42 -4.76 22.10
N SER A 96 -0.97 -5.58 21.21
CA SER A 96 -2.40 -5.83 21.09
C SER A 96 -3.00 -6.42 22.37
N ASP A 97 -2.31 -7.34 23.08
CA ASP A 97 -2.80 -7.89 24.34
C ASP A 97 -3.10 -6.80 25.38
N GLU A 98 -2.26 -5.77 25.43
CA GLU A 98 -2.43 -4.66 26.36
C GLU A 98 -3.52 -3.68 25.89
N LEU A 99 -3.57 -3.38 24.59
CA LEU A 99 -4.55 -2.45 24.01
C LEU A 99 -5.96 -3.02 24.00
N LEU A 100 -6.11 -4.33 23.77
CA LEU A 100 -7.41 -5.02 23.76
C LEU A 100 -8.08 -5.05 25.16
N GLY A 101 -7.30 -4.83 26.23
CA GLY A 101 -7.82 -4.65 27.58
C GLY A 101 -8.35 -3.25 27.89
N LEU A 102 -8.18 -2.27 27.02
CA LEU A 102 -8.68 -0.91 27.21
C LEU A 102 -10.19 -0.84 26.94
N GLU A 103 -10.93 -0.16 27.82
CA GLU A 103 -12.40 -0.08 27.73
C GLU A 103 -12.89 1.00 26.77
N ARG A 104 -12.18 2.14 26.71
CA ARG A 104 -12.68 3.34 26.03
C ARG A 104 -12.45 3.39 24.53
N PRO A 105 -11.21 3.15 23.98
CA PRO A 105 -10.95 3.35 22.58
C PRO A 105 -11.57 2.24 21.71
N LEU A 106 -12.05 2.60 20.54
CA LEU A 106 -12.35 1.61 19.49
C LEU A 106 -11.04 0.94 19.05
N ARG A 107 -10.98 -0.39 19.08
CA ARG A 107 -9.79 -1.20 18.80
C ARG A 107 -9.82 -1.68 17.37
N VAL A 108 -8.85 -1.25 16.60
CA VAL A 108 -8.79 -1.50 15.15
C VAL A 108 -7.50 -2.23 14.80
N PHE A 109 -7.61 -3.27 13.98
CA PHE A 109 -6.46 -3.84 13.29
C PHE A 109 -6.46 -3.38 11.83
N TYR A 110 -5.35 -2.85 11.33
CA TYR A 110 -5.20 -2.47 9.93
C TYR A 110 -4.18 -3.36 9.22
N ASP A 111 -4.69 -4.26 8.40
CA ASP A 111 -3.88 -5.22 7.66
C ASP A 111 -3.60 -4.74 6.23
N LEU A 112 -2.37 -4.32 6.00
CA LEU A 112 -1.91 -3.84 4.69
C LEU A 112 -1.48 -4.98 3.74
N ASP A 113 -1.44 -6.23 4.22
CA ASP A 113 -1.03 -7.41 3.43
C ASP A 113 -1.92 -8.62 3.69
N THR A 114 -3.23 -8.45 3.77
CA THR A 114 -4.21 -9.44 4.22
C THR A 114 -4.03 -10.85 3.61
N PRO A 115 -3.80 -11.04 2.29
CA PRO A 115 -3.59 -12.39 1.75
C PRO A 115 -2.34 -13.08 2.31
N ILE A 116 -1.32 -12.31 2.67
CA ILE A 116 -0.08 -12.84 3.26
C ILE A 116 -0.28 -13.12 4.74
N THR A 117 -0.92 -12.21 5.46
CA THR A 117 -1.28 -12.37 6.87
C THR A 117 -2.08 -13.65 7.08
N LEU A 118 -3.19 -13.84 6.37
CA LEU A 118 -4.05 -15.01 6.53
C LEU A 118 -3.35 -16.31 6.14
N LYS A 119 -2.57 -16.31 5.05
CA LYS A 119 -1.77 -17.48 4.66
C LYS A 119 -0.81 -17.91 5.77
N ASN A 120 -0.12 -16.95 6.40
CA ASN A 120 0.89 -17.22 7.42
C ASN A 120 0.24 -17.62 8.76
N LEU A 121 -0.83 -16.95 9.17
CA LEU A 121 -1.62 -17.31 10.37
C LEU A 121 -2.23 -18.72 10.30
N GLY A 122 -2.46 -19.26 9.09
CA GLY A 122 -2.88 -20.64 8.89
C GLY A 122 -1.83 -21.68 9.33
N SER A 123 -0.57 -21.26 9.53
CA SER A 123 0.55 -22.16 9.89
C SER A 123 1.20 -21.80 11.24
N SER A 124 1.18 -20.56 11.68
CA SER A 124 1.79 -20.09 12.93
C SER A 124 1.30 -18.68 13.29
N ASP A 125 1.43 -18.32 14.57
CA ASP A 125 1.24 -16.94 14.99
C ASP A 125 2.30 -16.01 14.38
N LEU A 126 1.91 -14.76 14.17
CA LEU A 126 2.78 -13.71 13.66
C LEU A 126 3.24 -12.81 14.82
N ASP A 127 4.39 -12.16 14.64
CA ASP A 127 4.88 -11.18 15.62
C ASP A 127 3.90 -10.02 15.86
N TYR A 128 3.07 -9.71 14.87
CA TYR A 128 2.14 -8.58 14.91
C TYR A 128 0.67 -8.96 15.12
N LEU A 129 0.30 -10.24 15.01
CA LEU A 129 -1.09 -10.69 15.15
C LEU A 129 -1.15 -12.19 15.47
N ARG A 130 -1.97 -12.57 16.45
CA ARG A 130 -2.38 -13.95 16.70
C ARG A 130 -3.82 -14.17 16.27
N ARG A 131 -4.13 -15.42 15.95
CA ARG A 131 -5.49 -15.79 15.50
C ARG A 131 -6.56 -15.50 16.55
N ASP A 132 -6.28 -15.74 17.85
CA ASP A 132 -7.19 -15.50 18.94
C ASP A 132 -7.48 -14.02 19.21
N GLN A 133 -6.65 -13.11 18.68
CA GLN A 133 -6.84 -11.67 18.80
C GLN A 133 -7.81 -11.09 17.77
N ILE A 134 -7.99 -11.74 16.61
CA ILE A 134 -8.85 -11.22 15.54
C ILE A 134 -10.28 -10.92 16.01
N PRO A 135 -10.95 -11.82 16.77
CA PRO A 135 -12.30 -11.56 17.30
C PRO A 135 -12.39 -10.47 18.37
N LEU A 136 -11.25 -10.04 18.91
CA LEU A 136 -11.19 -9.06 19.98
C LEU A 136 -11.10 -7.61 19.47
N PHE A 137 -10.68 -7.42 18.22
CA PHE A 137 -10.75 -6.12 17.57
C PHE A 137 -12.19 -5.78 17.20
N ASP A 138 -12.57 -4.51 17.38
CA ASP A 138 -13.91 -4.03 17.04
C ASP A 138 -14.06 -3.84 15.51
N LEU A 139 -12.95 -3.54 14.83
CA LEU A 139 -12.89 -3.34 13.38
C LEU A 139 -11.59 -3.92 12.81
N TYR A 140 -11.70 -4.74 11.78
CA TYR A 140 -10.60 -5.23 10.98
C TYR A 140 -10.58 -4.50 9.62
N LEU A 141 -9.60 -3.66 9.40
CA LEU A 141 -9.39 -2.98 8.14
C LEU A 141 -8.45 -3.81 7.27
N SER A 142 -8.87 -4.12 6.07
CA SER A 142 -8.11 -4.93 5.11
C SER A 142 -7.72 -4.11 3.88
N PHE A 143 -6.45 -4.19 3.48
CA PHE A 143 -5.99 -3.63 2.20
C PHE A 143 -6.59 -4.36 0.98
N THR A 144 -7.27 -5.47 1.21
CA THR A 144 -7.88 -6.33 0.20
C THR A 144 -9.38 -6.41 0.44
N GLY A 145 -10.17 -6.19 -0.58
CA GLY A 145 -11.62 -6.28 -0.53
C GLY A 145 -12.18 -7.59 -1.07
N GLY A 146 -13.43 -7.56 -1.48
CA GLY A 146 -14.11 -8.73 -2.07
C GLY A 146 -14.41 -9.83 -1.06
N ALA A 147 -14.33 -11.08 -1.50
CA ALA A 147 -14.73 -12.25 -0.71
C ALA A 147 -13.89 -12.46 0.57
N VAL A 148 -12.66 -11.94 0.63
CA VAL A 148 -11.80 -12.07 1.82
C VAL A 148 -12.40 -11.37 3.05
N LEU A 149 -13.23 -10.35 2.87
CA LEU A 149 -13.89 -9.69 3.99
C LEU A 149 -14.89 -10.62 4.68
N GLY A 150 -15.69 -11.36 3.91
CA GLY A 150 -16.56 -12.39 4.45
C GLY A 150 -15.76 -13.55 5.09
N GLU A 151 -14.65 -13.97 4.49
CA GLU A 151 -13.76 -14.96 5.10
C GLU A 151 -13.21 -14.49 6.45
N LEU A 152 -12.83 -13.22 6.58
CA LEU A 152 -12.38 -12.64 7.85
C LEU A 152 -13.46 -12.69 8.93
N GLU A 153 -14.72 -12.41 8.59
CA GLU A 153 -15.83 -12.46 9.52
C GLU A 153 -16.23 -13.92 9.83
N ASP A 154 -16.43 -14.77 8.82
CA ASP A 154 -17.01 -16.12 8.97
C ASP A 154 -15.99 -17.16 9.49
N ALA A 155 -14.75 -17.12 8.98
CA ALA A 155 -13.75 -18.16 9.28
C ALA A 155 -12.72 -17.74 10.34
N TRP A 156 -12.42 -16.43 10.41
CA TRP A 156 -11.43 -15.90 11.35
C TRP A 156 -12.07 -15.21 12.55
N GLY A 157 -13.39 -14.96 12.52
CA GLY A 157 -14.16 -14.41 13.63
C GLY A 157 -14.02 -12.89 13.80
N ALA A 158 -13.58 -12.16 12.80
CA ALA A 158 -13.56 -10.71 12.85
C ALA A 158 -14.98 -10.17 13.08
N ARG A 159 -15.17 -9.26 14.03
CA ARG A 159 -16.49 -8.67 14.33
C ARG A 159 -17.04 -7.84 13.19
N CYS A 160 -16.16 -7.13 12.51
CA CYS A 160 -16.48 -6.27 11.39
C CYS A 160 -15.24 -6.15 10.51
N ALA A 161 -15.28 -6.61 9.26
CA ALA A 161 -14.21 -6.47 8.29
C ALA A 161 -14.59 -5.45 7.21
N ARG A 162 -13.74 -4.47 6.95
CA ARG A 162 -13.97 -3.42 5.94
C ARG A 162 -12.71 -3.21 5.10
N PRO A 163 -12.86 -2.86 3.82
CA PRO A 163 -11.71 -2.54 2.99
C PRO A 163 -11.17 -1.16 3.34
N LEU A 164 -9.85 -1.02 3.42
CA LEU A 164 -9.16 0.27 3.41
C LEU A 164 -7.95 0.15 2.50
N TYR A 165 -8.14 0.49 1.23
CA TYR A 165 -7.13 0.33 0.19
C TYR A 165 -5.99 1.34 0.31
N GLY A 166 -4.91 1.08 -0.43
CA GLY A 166 -3.85 2.05 -0.64
C GLY A 166 -4.36 3.34 -1.29
N CYS A 167 -3.54 4.36 -1.15
CA CYS A 167 -3.84 5.68 -1.69
C CYS A 167 -2.56 6.43 -2.02
N VAL A 168 -2.73 7.58 -2.62
CA VAL A 168 -1.65 8.51 -2.96
C VAL A 168 -1.90 9.86 -2.31
N ASP A 169 -0.79 10.52 -1.94
CA ASP A 169 -0.81 11.94 -1.61
C ASP A 169 -0.63 12.74 -2.91
N PRO A 170 -1.65 13.49 -3.35
CA PRO A 170 -1.60 14.23 -4.61
C PRO A 170 -0.62 15.41 -4.60
N ASP A 171 -0.15 15.85 -3.42
CA ASP A 171 0.88 16.88 -3.31
C ASP A 171 2.29 16.29 -3.46
N VAL A 172 2.44 14.99 -3.22
CA VAL A 172 3.72 14.27 -3.38
C VAL A 172 3.81 13.64 -4.77
N TYR A 173 2.75 12.93 -5.21
CA TYR A 173 2.73 12.25 -6.50
C TYR A 173 2.09 13.16 -7.56
N VAL A 174 2.92 14.02 -8.12
CA VAL A 174 2.56 14.98 -9.18
C VAL A 174 3.39 14.74 -10.43
N ARG A 175 2.88 15.18 -11.56
CA ARG A 175 3.68 15.18 -12.79
C ARG A 175 4.80 16.22 -12.67
N VAL A 176 6.04 15.76 -12.88
CA VAL A 176 7.25 16.59 -12.85
C VAL A 176 8.00 16.49 -14.18
N PRO A 177 8.96 17.39 -14.47
CA PRO A 177 9.81 17.28 -15.64
C PRO A 177 10.52 15.93 -15.71
N ALA A 178 10.60 15.36 -16.91
CA ALA A 178 11.29 14.10 -17.16
C ALA A 178 12.78 14.22 -16.84
N ARG A 179 13.33 13.18 -16.23
CA ARG A 179 14.76 13.06 -15.95
C ARG A 179 15.41 12.08 -16.95
N PRO A 180 16.52 12.47 -17.58
CA PRO A 180 17.21 11.61 -18.57
C PRO A 180 17.55 10.21 -18.04
N ASP A 181 17.85 10.08 -16.74
CA ASP A 181 18.19 8.81 -16.12
C ASP A 181 17.04 7.80 -16.12
N PHE A 182 15.79 8.27 -16.04
CA PHE A 182 14.58 7.48 -16.00
C PHE A 182 13.80 7.46 -17.31
N THR A 183 14.19 8.26 -18.30
CA THR A 183 13.49 8.32 -19.59
C THR A 183 13.49 6.96 -20.29
N CYS A 184 12.30 6.40 -20.53
CA CYS A 184 12.12 5.09 -21.15
C CYS A 184 10.75 4.93 -21.80
N ASP A 185 10.64 3.90 -22.68
CA ASP A 185 9.38 3.50 -23.28
C ASP A 185 8.52 2.71 -22.29
N LEU A 186 9.15 1.82 -21.51
CA LEU A 186 8.46 1.05 -20.46
C LEU A 186 9.30 1.02 -19.18
N SER A 187 8.68 1.38 -18.08
CA SER A 187 9.25 1.19 -16.75
C SER A 187 8.54 0.08 -15.97
N TYR A 188 9.25 -0.48 -15.01
CA TYR A 188 8.69 -1.34 -13.98
C TYR A 188 9.37 -1.04 -12.64
N MET A 189 8.58 -0.84 -11.59
CA MET A 189 9.09 -0.68 -10.21
C MET A 189 8.56 -1.81 -9.32
N GLY A 190 9.47 -2.58 -8.75
CA GLY A 190 9.10 -3.64 -7.80
C GLY A 190 10.29 -4.48 -7.38
N THR A 191 10.35 -4.82 -6.10
CA THR A 191 11.30 -5.79 -5.56
C THR A 191 11.08 -7.16 -6.20
N TYR A 192 12.16 -7.91 -6.43
CA TYR A 192 12.07 -9.28 -6.94
C TYR A 192 11.13 -10.14 -6.08
N ALA A 193 10.30 -10.92 -6.74
CA ALA A 193 9.48 -11.94 -6.11
C ALA A 193 9.28 -13.10 -7.10
N GLN A 194 9.58 -14.30 -6.64
CA GLN A 194 9.53 -15.51 -7.48
C GLN A 194 8.14 -15.72 -8.11
N ASP A 195 7.08 -15.39 -7.40
CA ASP A 195 5.70 -15.52 -7.86
C ASP A 195 5.30 -14.51 -8.95
N ARG A 196 6.14 -13.51 -9.25
CA ARG A 196 5.96 -12.55 -10.35
C ARG A 196 6.89 -12.81 -11.53
N GLN A 197 7.84 -13.72 -11.38
CA GLN A 197 8.94 -13.86 -12.35
C GLN A 197 8.44 -14.18 -13.75
N GLN A 198 7.58 -15.17 -13.91
CA GLN A 198 7.06 -15.54 -15.23
C GLN A 198 6.36 -14.37 -15.93
N LYS A 199 5.55 -13.61 -15.20
CA LYS A 199 4.90 -12.41 -15.76
C LYS A 199 5.90 -11.30 -16.12
N LEU A 200 6.96 -11.15 -15.33
CA LEU A 200 8.02 -10.18 -15.64
C LEU A 200 8.78 -10.58 -16.91
N ASP A 201 9.03 -11.87 -17.09
CA ASP A 201 9.64 -12.38 -18.31
C ASP A 201 8.73 -12.11 -19.52
N ASP A 202 7.45 -12.44 -19.41
CA ASP A 202 6.49 -12.32 -20.51
C ASP A 202 6.13 -10.86 -20.86
N LEU A 203 5.95 -9.99 -19.83
CA LEU A 203 5.40 -8.65 -20.01
C LEU A 203 6.46 -7.52 -20.02
N PHE A 204 7.71 -7.82 -19.63
CA PHE A 204 8.77 -6.82 -19.60
C PHE A 204 10.02 -7.26 -20.38
N LEU A 205 10.59 -8.42 -20.05
CA LEU A 205 11.86 -8.83 -20.66
C LEU A 205 11.69 -9.29 -22.11
N GLU A 206 10.61 -10.00 -22.43
CA GLU A 206 10.36 -10.42 -23.81
C GLU A 206 10.05 -9.22 -24.74
N PRO A 207 9.20 -8.25 -24.36
CA PRO A 207 9.10 -6.98 -25.10
C PRO A 207 10.44 -6.26 -25.26
N ALA A 208 11.28 -6.24 -24.25
CA ALA A 208 12.60 -5.61 -24.34
C ALA A 208 13.51 -6.31 -25.36
N ARG A 209 13.48 -7.65 -25.45
CA ARG A 209 14.23 -8.41 -26.46
C ARG A 209 13.74 -8.14 -27.88
N GLN A 210 12.44 -7.91 -28.06
CA GLN A 210 11.83 -7.66 -29.38
C GLN A 210 11.98 -6.19 -29.84
N MET A 211 12.05 -5.23 -28.91
CA MET A 211 12.20 -3.80 -29.18
C MET A 211 13.61 -3.32 -28.79
N GLN A 212 14.63 -3.79 -29.51
CA GLN A 212 16.04 -3.57 -29.14
C GLN A 212 16.48 -2.10 -29.15
N ASP A 213 15.82 -1.26 -29.94
CA ASP A 213 16.09 0.18 -30.02
C ASP A 213 15.32 1.01 -28.99
N SER A 214 14.36 0.41 -28.27
CA SER A 214 13.59 1.05 -27.21
C SER A 214 14.29 0.94 -25.87
N ARG A 215 13.95 1.83 -24.95
CA ARG A 215 14.53 1.90 -23.60
C ARG A 215 13.59 1.33 -22.57
N PHE A 216 14.10 0.42 -21.74
CA PHE A 216 13.38 -0.17 -20.63
C PHE A 216 14.09 0.18 -19.33
N VAL A 217 13.32 0.50 -18.28
CA VAL A 217 13.87 0.81 -16.96
C VAL A 217 13.20 -0.06 -15.91
N LEU A 218 14.01 -0.81 -15.14
CA LEU A 218 13.55 -1.60 -14.02
C LEU A 218 14.15 -1.05 -12.73
N ALA A 219 13.29 -0.74 -11.76
CA ALA A 219 13.69 -0.33 -10.43
C ALA A 219 13.24 -1.35 -9.36
N GLY A 220 14.17 -1.86 -8.58
CA GLY A 220 13.90 -2.81 -7.51
C GLY A 220 15.10 -3.64 -7.12
N THR A 221 15.09 -4.10 -5.89
CA THR A 221 16.16 -4.89 -5.29
C THR A 221 15.90 -6.39 -5.38
N LEU A 222 16.89 -7.20 -4.96
CA LEU A 222 16.87 -8.66 -4.85
C LEU A 222 16.84 -9.43 -6.18
N TYR A 223 16.96 -8.76 -7.32
CA TYR A 223 17.06 -9.45 -8.61
C TYR A 223 18.38 -10.24 -8.71
N PRO A 224 18.35 -11.48 -9.29
CA PRO A 224 19.55 -12.26 -9.51
C PRO A 224 20.59 -11.48 -10.32
N ARG A 225 21.85 -11.55 -9.89
CA ARG A 225 22.95 -10.82 -10.57
C ARG A 225 23.30 -11.42 -11.91
N ASP A 226 23.16 -12.73 -12.04
CA ASP A 226 23.60 -13.56 -13.17
C ASP A 226 22.53 -13.69 -14.26
N TRP A 227 21.43 -12.91 -14.15
CA TRP A 227 20.41 -12.92 -15.18
C TRP A 227 20.89 -12.32 -16.50
N ASN A 228 20.52 -12.98 -17.60
CA ASN A 228 20.78 -12.47 -18.93
C ASN A 228 19.82 -11.33 -19.28
N TRP A 229 20.16 -10.13 -18.81
CA TRP A 229 19.38 -8.91 -19.05
C TRP A 229 19.52 -8.45 -20.50
N PRO A 230 18.43 -8.08 -21.18
CA PRO A 230 18.52 -7.39 -22.46
C PRO A 230 19.36 -6.11 -22.32
N HIS A 231 20.17 -5.80 -23.32
CA HIS A 231 21.12 -4.68 -23.29
C HIS A 231 20.45 -3.30 -23.16
N ASN A 232 19.18 -3.21 -23.57
CA ASN A 232 18.35 -2.01 -23.53
C ASN A 232 17.55 -1.87 -22.22
N VAL A 233 17.79 -2.73 -21.21
CA VAL A 233 17.20 -2.64 -19.88
C VAL A 233 18.19 -1.98 -18.91
N LYS A 234 17.90 -0.74 -18.53
CA LYS A 234 18.62 -0.05 -17.44
C LYS A 234 18.01 -0.44 -16.09
N ARG A 235 18.86 -0.77 -15.12
CA ARG A 235 18.42 -1.20 -13.80
C ARG A 235 18.83 -0.23 -12.71
N PHE A 236 17.94 -0.05 -11.73
CA PHE A 236 18.20 0.64 -10.48
C PHE A 236 17.87 -0.31 -9.32
N ASP A 237 18.79 -0.55 -8.43
CA ASP A 237 18.54 -1.38 -7.24
C ASP A 237 17.53 -0.72 -6.31
N HIS A 238 17.47 0.61 -6.34
CA HIS A 238 16.51 1.40 -5.59
C HIS A 238 16.30 2.76 -6.25
N VAL A 239 15.05 3.23 -6.25
CA VAL A 239 14.68 4.61 -6.52
C VAL A 239 14.13 5.18 -5.22
N ALA A 240 14.71 6.29 -4.77
CA ALA A 240 14.28 6.92 -3.53
C ALA A 240 12.85 7.47 -3.67
N PRO A 241 12.02 7.42 -2.63
CA PRO A 241 10.60 7.83 -2.71
C PRO A 241 10.38 9.24 -3.26
N HIS A 242 11.26 10.19 -2.94
CA HIS A 242 11.18 11.54 -3.50
C HIS A 242 11.47 11.61 -5.02
N ASP A 243 12.07 10.56 -5.58
CA ASP A 243 12.32 10.40 -7.02
C ASP A 243 11.21 9.62 -7.75
N HIS A 244 10.25 9.00 -7.03
CA HIS A 244 9.15 8.25 -7.64
C HIS A 244 8.34 9.11 -8.64
N PRO A 245 7.99 10.39 -8.34
CA PRO A 245 7.32 11.24 -9.33
C PRO A 245 8.13 11.41 -10.61
N ALA A 246 9.45 11.60 -10.50
CA ALA A 246 10.33 11.74 -11.66
C ALA A 246 10.47 10.41 -12.43
N PHE A 247 10.53 9.27 -11.72
CA PHE A 247 10.56 7.94 -12.33
C PHE A 247 9.33 7.70 -13.20
N TYR A 248 8.13 7.90 -12.64
CA TYR A 248 6.88 7.72 -13.38
C TYR A 248 6.72 8.78 -14.49
N SER A 249 6.96 10.05 -14.21
CA SER A 249 6.82 11.13 -15.20
C SER A 249 7.78 11.03 -16.37
N SER A 250 8.89 10.29 -16.24
CA SER A 250 9.88 10.05 -17.30
C SER A 250 9.57 8.82 -18.15
N SER A 251 8.58 8.03 -17.74
CA SER A 251 8.20 6.80 -18.40
C SER A 251 7.04 7.06 -19.37
N ARG A 252 7.16 6.58 -20.60
CA ARG A 252 6.07 6.65 -21.58
C ARG A 252 4.90 5.77 -21.16
N ALA A 253 5.20 4.57 -20.65
CA ALA A 253 4.28 3.70 -19.94
C ALA A 253 4.98 3.04 -18.75
N THR A 254 4.21 2.60 -17.75
CA THR A 254 4.71 1.80 -16.63
C THR A 254 3.93 0.50 -16.52
N LEU A 255 4.63 -0.57 -16.14
CA LEU A 255 4.04 -1.89 -15.99
C LEU A 255 3.69 -2.15 -14.52
N ASN A 256 2.48 -2.65 -14.27
CA ASN A 256 2.11 -3.26 -13.01
C ASN A 256 1.99 -4.76 -13.16
N ILE A 257 2.66 -5.51 -12.29
CA ILE A 257 2.53 -6.96 -12.16
C ILE A 257 2.09 -7.29 -10.76
N THR A 258 0.95 -7.94 -10.64
CA THR A 258 0.35 -8.31 -9.37
C THR A 258 0.96 -9.59 -8.82
N ARG A 259 1.26 -9.64 -7.52
CA ARG A 259 1.74 -10.85 -6.84
C ARG A 259 0.71 -11.97 -6.94
N GLY A 260 1.18 -13.20 -7.11
CA GLY A 260 0.31 -14.36 -7.32
C GLY A 260 -0.73 -14.56 -6.20
N GLY A 261 -0.37 -14.34 -4.94
CA GLY A 261 -1.30 -14.37 -3.80
C GLY A 261 -2.40 -13.32 -3.92
N MET A 262 -2.03 -12.08 -4.20
CA MET A 262 -2.96 -10.97 -4.35
C MET A 262 -3.87 -11.13 -5.57
N ALA A 263 -3.33 -11.60 -6.70
CA ALA A 263 -4.13 -11.87 -7.90
C ALA A 263 -5.19 -12.96 -7.68
N ARG A 264 -4.87 -13.99 -6.89
CA ARG A 264 -5.83 -15.06 -6.55
C ARG A 264 -6.94 -14.58 -5.61
N THR A 265 -6.61 -13.74 -4.65
CA THR A 265 -7.61 -13.16 -3.73
C THR A 265 -8.49 -12.13 -4.45
N GLY A 266 -7.93 -11.39 -5.41
CA GLY A 266 -8.60 -10.29 -6.08
C GLY A 266 -8.74 -9.05 -5.20
N TYR A 267 -9.32 -7.99 -5.72
CA TYR A 267 -9.61 -6.72 -5.02
C TYR A 267 -8.42 -6.20 -4.18
N CYS A 268 -7.19 -6.37 -4.69
CA CYS A 268 -5.96 -6.00 -3.99
C CYS A 268 -5.05 -5.14 -4.91
N PRO A 269 -5.36 -3.85 -5.08
CA PRO A 269 -4.59 -2.98 -5.94
C PRO A 269 -3.21 -2.71 -5.35
N SER A 270 -2.19 -2.72 -6.21
CA SER A 270 -0.85 -2.26 -5.81
C SER A 270 -0.83 -0.72 -5.68
N GLY A 271 -0.14 -0.17 -4.68
CA GLY A 271 0.06 1.28 -4.54
C GLY A 271 0.62 1.94 -5.80
N ARG A 272 1.42 1.21 -6.60
CA ARG A 272 1.96 1.67 -7.89
C ARG A 272 0.91 2.16 -8.88
N PHE A 273 -0.30 1.58 -8.87
CA PHE A 273 -1.38 2.05 -9.72
C PHE A 273 -1.67 3.53 -9.47
N PHE A 274 -1.89 3.85 -8.21
CA PHE A 274 -2.27 5.20 -7.80
C PHE A 274 -1.11 6.18 -7.94
N GLU A 275 0.10 5.76 -7.61
CA GLU A 275 1.32 6.55 -7.74
C GLU A 275 1.60 6.93 -9.20
N ALA A 276 1.59 5.94 -10.10
CA ALA A 276 1.83 6.15 -11.53
C ALA A 276 0.72 6.98 -12.18
N ALA A 277 -0.55 6.67 -11.87
CA ALA A 277 -1.69 7.40 -12.39
C ALA A 277 -1.67 8.88 -11.94
N ALA A 278 -1.39 9.17 -10.66
CA ALA A 278 -1.28 10.53 -10.15
C ALA A 278 -0.18 11.34 -10.87
N CYS A 279 0.93 10.68 -11.23
CA CYS A 279 1.99 11.28 -12.03
C CYS A 279 1.64 11.42 -13.52
N GLY A 280 0.48 10.93 -13.96
CA GLY A 280 0.01 11.03 -15.35
C GLY A 280 0.76 10.13 -16.32
N THR A 281 1.19 8.95 -15.86
CA THR A 281 1.86 7.93 -16.67
C THR A 281 0.86 6.87 -17.11
N SER A 282 0.95 6.43 -18.38
CA SER A 282 0.12 5.35 -18.88
C SER A 282 0.46 4.03 -18.19
N ILE A 283 -0.55 3.27 -17.78
CA ILE A 283 -0.38 2.04 -17.02
C ILE A 283 -0.72 0.84 -17.91
N ILE A 284 0.17 -0.13 -17.95
CA ILE A 284 -0.08 -1.48 -18.49
C ILE A 284 -0.15 -2.43 -17.30
N SER A 285 -1.17 -3.25 -17.20
CA SER A 285 -1.33 -4.19 -16.07
C SER A 285 -1.71 -5.58 -16.52
N ASP A 286 -1.29 -6.58 -15.74
CA ASP A 286 -1.94 -7.88 -15.76
C ASP A 286 -3.38 -7.78 -15.23
N TRP A 287 -4.24 -8.70 -15.64
CA TRP A 287 -5.61 -8.78 -15.14
C TRP A 287 -5.69 -9.58 -13.83
N TRP A 288 -6.57 -9.13 -12.94
CA TRP A 288 -6.95 -9.83 -11.71
C TRP A 288 -8.38 -9.45 -11.31
N HIS A 289 -9.04 -10.30 -10.54
CA HIS A 289 -10.45 -10.13 -10.17
C HIS A 289 -10.69 -8.87 -9.33
N GLY A 290 -11.61 -8.01 -9.76
CA GLY A 290 -11.93 -6.74 -9.11
C GLY A 290 -11.07 -5.56 -9.56
N LEU A 291 -10.19 -5.72 -10.55
CA LEU A 291 -9.41 -4.61 -11.12
C LEU A 291 -10.30 -3.48 -11.64
N ASP A 292 -11.44 -3.84 -12.23
CA ASP A 292 -12.44 -2.93 -12.79
C ASP A 292 -13.12 -2.05 -11.74
N SER A 293 -13.05 -2.41 -10.46
CA SER A 293 -13.48 -1.55 -9.36
C SER A 293 -12.53 -0.36 -9.11
N PHE A 294 -11.31 -0.41 -9.64
CA PHE A 294 -10.29 0.64 -9.45
C PHE A 294 -10.04 1.43 -10.73
N PHE A 295 -9.98 0.74 -11.88
CA PHE A 295 -9.75 1.36 -13.17
C PHE A 295 -10.57 0.65 -14.24
N SER A 296 -11.27 1.43 -15.07
CA SER A 296 -11.98 0.91 -16.22
C SER A 296 -11.05 0.57 -17.39
N SER A 297 -11.57 -0.15 -18.36
CA SER A 297 -10.80 -0.61 -19.54
C SER A 297 -10.33 0.50 -20.47
N ASP A 298 -10.80 1.73 -20.28
CA ASP A 298 -10.37 2.92 -21.02
C ASP A 298 -9.45 3.84 -20.17
N GLU A 299 -9.09 3.43 -18.96
CA GLU A 299 -8.19 4.15 -18.05
C GLU A 299 -6.80 3.49 -17.98
N ILE A 300 -6.73 2.16 -18.11
CA ILE A 300 -5.48 1.39 -18.14
C ILE A 300 -5.48 0.38 -19.29
N PHE A 301 -4.30 -0.01 -19.73
CA PHE A 301 -4.12 -1.08 -20.71
C PHE A 301 -3.95 -2.43 -20.01
N LEU A 302 -4.62 -3.47 -20.52
CA LEU A 302 -4.46 -4.84 -20.04
C LEU A 302 -3.53 -5.61 -20.96
N ALA A 303 -2.61 -6.40 -20.37
CA ALA A 303 -1.70 -7.25 -21.10
C ALA A 303 -1.64 -8.64 -20.48
N GLN A 304 -1.73 -9.67 -21.30
CA GLN A 304 -1.59 -11.08 -20.93
C GLN A 304 -0.27 -11.69 -21.41
N ASN A 305 0.34 -11.08 -22.42
CA ASN A 305 1.55 -11.57 -23.08
C ASN A 305 2.36 -10.41 -23.67
N ALA A 306 3.56 -10.73 -24.18
CA ALA A 306 4.45 -9.75 -24.79
C ALA A 306 3.81 -8.96 -25.94
N ARG A 307 2.99 -9.62 -26.78
CA ARG A 307 2.35 -8.96 -27.93
C ARG A 307 1.41 -7.83 -27.50
N ASP A 308 0.67 -8.02 -26.40
CA ASP A 308 -0.22 -6.99 -25.87
C ASP A 308 0.58 -5.76 -25.46
N VAL A 309 1.71 -5.96 -24.76
CA VAL A 309 2.62 -4.87 -24.36
C VAL A 309 3.19 -4.16 -25.58
N LEU A 310 3.65 -4.91 -26.59
CA LEU A 310 4.19 -4.34 -27.84
C LEU A 310 3.15 -3.50 -28.56
N ASN A 311 1.90 -3.96 -28.65
CA ASN A 311 0.81 -3.20 -29.26
C ASN A 311 0.59 -1.87 -28.53
N VAL A 312 0.62 -1.86 -27.19
CA VAL A 312 0.50 -0.62 -26.41
C VAL A 312 1.69 0.31 -26.67
N LEU A 313 2.91 -0.21 -26.66
CA LEU A 313 4.11 0.60 -26.91
C LEU A 313 4.18 1.15 -28.36
N GLN A 314 3.47 0.57 -29.29
CA GLN A 314 3.33 1.04 -30.69
C GLN A 314 2.14 1.99 -30.89
N SER A 315 1.32 2.20 -29.85
CA SER A 315 0.18 3.13 -29.90
C SER A 315 0.65 4.58 -30.07
N ARG A 316 -0.25 5.42 -30.59
CA ARG A 316 0.03 6.86 -30.74
C ARG A 316 0.13 7.52 -29.35
N GLU A 317 0.94 8.56 -29.27
CA GLU A 317 1.13 9.31 -28.04
C GLU A 317 -0.18 9.89 -27.48
N GLU A 318 -1.08 10.32 -28.37
CA GLU A 318 -2.38 10.87 -27.97
C GLU A 318 -3.26 9.82 -27.30
N ASP A 319 -3.20 8.56 -27.73
CA ASP A 319 -3.95 7.46 -27.14
C ASP A 319 -3.42 7.15 -25.74
N LEU A 320 -2.09 7.00 -25.59
CA LEU A 320 -1.45 6.81 -24.29
C LEU A 320 -1.77 7.96 -23.33
N ALA A 321 -1.61 9.21 -23.78
CA ALA A 321 -1.90 10.39 -22.99
C ALA A 321 -3.38 10.48 -22.59
N SER A 322 -4.29 9.98 -23.42
CA SER A 322 -5.73 9.95 -23.14
C SER A 322 -6.04 8.99 -21.99
N TYR A 323 -5.49 7.76 -22.02
CA TYR A 323 -5.62 6.79 -20.94
C TYR A 323 -5.02 7.33 -19.64
N ALA A 324 -3.79 7.87 -19.68
CA ALA A 324 -3.13 8.44 -18.52
C ALA A 324 -3.93 9.59 -17.87
N ARG A 325 -4.57 10.46 -18.68
CA ARG A 325 -5.41 11.53 -18.13
C ARG A 325 -6.63 11.00 -17.39
N ARG A 326 -7.30 9.97 -17.95
CA ARG A 326 -8.49 9.36 -17.29
C ARG A 326 -8.08 8.63 -16.02
N ALA A 327 -7.04 7.80 -16.06
CA ALA A 327 -6.52 7.13 -14.86
C ALA A 327 -6.13 8.12 -13.76
N ARG A 328 -5.49 9.24 -14.15
CA ARG A 328 -5.15 10.30 -13.21
C ARG A 328 -6.40 10.96 -12.62
N ALA A 329 -7.39 11.30 -13.44
CA ALA A 329 -8.63 11.92 -12.96
C ALA A 329 -9.32 11.01 -11.93
N ARG A 330 -9.49 9.72 -12.24
CA ARG A 330 -10.04 8.73 -11.31
C ARG A 330 -9.25 8.62 -10.03
N THR A 331 -7.91 8.52 -10.12
CA THR A 331 -7.06 8.41 -8.93
C THR A 331 -7.19 9.63 -8.02
N LEU A 332 -7.22 10.83 -8.58
CA LEU A 332 -7.35 12.06 -7.80
C LEU A 332 -8.75 12.23 -7.20
N ASP A 333 -9.78 11.67 -7.82
CA ASP A 333 -11.13 11.69 -7.29
C ASP A 333 -11.36 10.61 -6.23
N GLU A 334 -10.90 9.37 -6.44
CA GLU A 334 -11.32 8.20 -5.64
C GLU A 334 -10.21 7.58 -4.78
N HIS A 335 -8.91 7.83 -5.07
CA HIS A 335 -7.80 7.07 -4.48
C HIS A 335 -6.74 7.94 -3.79
N THR A 336 -7.15 9.07 -3.25
CA THR A 336 -6.28 9.97 -2.46
C THR A 336 -6.30 9.62 -0.97
N GLY A 337 -5.29 10.11 -0.23
CA GLY A 337 -5.27 10.05 1.22
C GLY A 337 -6.50 10.69 1.86
N HIS A 338 -7.03 11.77 1.27
CA HIS A 338 -8.27 12.41 1.74
C HIS A 338 -9.48 11.47 1.64
N ARG A 339 -9.64 10.79 0.51
CA ARG A 339 -10.73 9.80 0.35
C ARG A 339 -10.62 8.65 1.34
N ARG A 340 -9.41 8.12 1.53
CA ARG A 340 -9.17 7.04 2.51
C ARG A 340 -9.35 7.50 3.96
N ALA A 341 -9.01 8.74 4.28
CA ALA A 341 -9.30 9.30 5.59
C ALA A 341 -10.81 9.37 5.84
N LEU A 342 -11.61 9.82 4.88
CA LEU A 342 -13.07 9.85 4.99
C LEU A 342 -13.66 8.44 5.12
N GLU A 343 -13.18 7.46 4.33
CA GLU A 343 -13.59 6.06 4.45
C GLU A 343 -13.25 5.47 5.83
N LEU A 344 -12.04 5.71 6.31
CA LEU A 344 -11.63 5.30 7.65
C LEU A 344 -12.55 5.86 8.73
N LEU A 345 -12.84 7.16 8.68
CA LEU A 345 -13.73 7.83 9.63
C LEU A 345 -15.15 7.24 9.58
N GLN A 346 -15.68 6.96 8.38
CA GLN A 346 -16.97 6.32 8.22
C GLN A 346 -16.99 4.90 8.81
N HIS A 347 -15.96 4.09 8.56
CA HIS A 347 -15.86 2.74 9.13
C HIS A 347 -15.78 2.76 10.66
N ILE A 348 -15.06 3.73 11.22
CA ILE A 348 -14.97 3.95 12.67
C ILE A 348 -16.35 4.30 13.24
N GLU A 349 -17.07 5.24 12.63
CA GLU A 349 -18.41 5.63 13.08
C GLU A 349 -19.41 4.48 13.02
N ASP A 350 -19.35 3.66 11.96
CA ASP A 350 -20.24 2.51 11.79
C ASP A 350 -19.94 1.43 12.85
N ALA A 351 -18.65 1.15 13.12
CA ALA A 351 -18.26 0.22 14.16
C ALA A 351 -18.69 0.69 15.57
N GLN A 352 -18.53 1.98 15.88
CA GLN A 352 -18.98 2.55 17.15
C GLN A 352 -20.51 2.47 17.33
N ARG A 353 -21.28 2.68 16.26
CA ARG A 353 -22.75 2.53 16.31
C ARG A 353 -23.16 1.09 16.60
N THR A 354 -22.51 0.13 15.97
CA THR A 354 -22.77 -1.30 16.18
C THR A 354 -22.46 -1.73 17.61
N SER A 355 -21.33 -1.29 18.17
CA SER A 355 -20.94 -1.61 19.55
C SER A 355 -21.95 -1.05 20.56
N ARG A 356 -22.39 0.20 20.42
CA ARG A 356 -23.41 0.82 21.30
C ARG A 356 -24.78 0.11 21.23
N GLN A 357 -25.18 -0.36 20.04
CA GLN A 357 -26.42 -1.10 19.88
C GLN A 357 -26.38 -2.47 20.57
N ALA A 358 -25.22 -3.13 20.54
CA ALA A 358 -25.02 -4.41 21.23
C ALA A 358 -25.09 -4.24 22.75
N GLU A 359 -24.50 -3.18 23.32
CA GLU A 359 -24.57 -2.85 24.76
C GLU A 359 -25.98 -2.52 25.24
N VAL A 360 -26.82 -1.87 24.43
CA VAL A 360 -28.22 -1.55 24.80
C VAL A 360 -29.12 -2.79 24.79
N ASN A 361 -28.75 -3.82 24.01
CA ASN A 361 -29.54 -5.05 23.84
C ASN A 361 -29.06 -6.21 24.75
N SER A 362 -27.96 -6.04 25.50
CA SER A 362 -27.41 -6.99 26.47
C SER A 362 -27.86 -6.63 27.90
#